data_196121a385e93ab39ddf6142dc08576b
#
_entry.id   196121a385e93ab39ddf6142dc08576b
#
_cell.length_a   1.000
_cell.length_b   1.000
_cell.length_c   1.000
_cell.angle_alpha   90.00
_cell.angle_beta   90.00
_cell.angle_gamma   90.00
#
_symmetry.space_group_name_H-M   'P 1'
#
loop_
_entity.id
_entity.type
_entity.pdbx_description
1 polymer ?
#
loop_
_entity_poly.entity_id
_entity_poly.type
_entity_poly.pdbx_seq_one_letter_code
_entity_poly.pdbx_strand_id
1 'polypeptide(L)'
;FRQKFPQVEDATAIKYGDQYSYEAEGGKKMTVTEVYVDSTFFRFFTFPVVEGTLQRINDNPNNVVISSELARKFFGSGPAVGQKLIYSFGNSTNDVYTVVAVVDIPRKSHIRFEMAMSMDAYGRGGVSIDWDTFTESMHVYVKMKQGSTMLRSEAQAMSRLPADRGEKNVRLGFQPLRDIYLHTRFADPDVEKHGNLATVYLFIALAVLIIFMGAFNFTTLSTARASLRYKEVGVRKVT
;
A
#
# COMPACT_ATOMS: atom_id res chain seq x y z
N PHE A 1 -1.38 -19.81 -10.94
CA PHE A 1 -1.19 -18.71 -11.90
C PHE A 1 -0.17 -19.05 -12.98
N ARG A 2 1.09 -19.40 -12.65
CA ARG A 2 2.18 -19.68 -13.61
C ARG A 2 1.83 -20.76 -14.64
N GLN A 3 1.13 -21.82 -14.25
CA GLN A 3 0.77 -22.92 -15.15
C GLN A 3 -0.27 -22.51 -16.20
N LYS A 4 -1.20 -21.61 -15.86
CA LYS A 4 -2.25 -21.14 -16.78
C LYS A 4 -1.83 -19.91 -17.59
N PHE A 5 -0.85 -19.13 -17.12
CA PHE A 5 -0.42 -17.88 -17.74
C PHE A 5 1.10 -17.84 -17.85
N PRO A 6 1.66 -18.32 -18.97
CA PRO A 6 3.12 -18.44 -19.18
C PRO A 6 3.87 -17.09 -19.13
N GLN A 7 3.17 -15.96 -19.36
CA GLN A 7 3.76 -14.62 -19.28
C GLN A 7 3.93 -14.11 -17.84
N VAL A 8 3.35 -14.79 -16.86
CA VAL A 8 3.55 -14.47 -15.45
C VAL A 8 4.90 -14.99 -14.99
N GLU A 9 5.74 -14.10 -14.48
CA GLU A 9 7.04 -14.44 -13.89
C GLU A 9 6.86 -14.91 -12.44
N ASP A 10 6.13 -14.11 -11.65
CA ASP A 10 5.87 -14.41 -10.24
C ASP A 10 4.52 -13.82 -9.80
N ALA A 11 4.00 -14.34 -8.69
CA ALA A 11 2.78 -13.84 -8.06
C ALA A 11 2.89 -13.99 -6.55
N THR A 12 2.25 -13.09 -5.83
CA THR A 12 2.14 -13.12 -4.37
C THR A 12 0.78 -12.60 -3.93
N ALA A 13 0.34 -13.06 -2.77
CA ALA A 13 -0.92 -12.65 -2.17
C ALA A 13 -0.70 -12.01 -0.81
N ILE A 14 -1.50 -11.00 -0.52
CA ILE A 14 -1.61 -10.35 0.78
C ILE A 14 -3.08 -10.22 1.15
N LYS A 15 -3.39 -10.51 2.41
CA LYS A 15 -4.68 -10.22 3.03
C LYS A 15 -4.46 -9.22 4.13
N TYR A 16 -5.19 -8.13 4.09
CA TYR A 16 -5.23 -7.18 5.19
C TYR A 16 -6.10 -7.75 6.30
N GLY A 17 -5.57 -7.79 7.50
CA GLY A 17 -6.27 -8.19 8.71
C GLY A 17 -6.87 -6.98 9.43
N ASP A 18 -7.58 -7.26 10.49
CA ASP A 18 -8.10 -6.23 11.39
C ASP A 18 -7.02 -5.71 12.35
N GLN A 19 -7.43 -4.84 13.24
CA GLN A 19 -6.59 -4.33 14.31
C GLN A 19 -6.83 -5.13 15.58
N TYR A 20 -5.77 -5.73 16.09
CA TYR A 20 -5.85 -6.56 17.31
C TYR A 20 -4.90 -6.08 18.39
N SER A 21 -5.18 -6.47 19.61
CA SER A 21 -4.42 -6.05 20.77
C SER A 21 -3.33 -7.07 21.10
N TYR A 22 -2.11 -6.59 21.17
CA TYR A 22 -0.92 -7.37 21.53
C TYR A 22 -0.24 -6.80 22.76
N GLU A 23 0.32 -7.69 23.57
CA GLU A 23 1.08 -7.37 24.77
C GLU A 23 2.48 -7.96 24.66
N ALA A 24 3.51 -7.13 24.88
CA ALA A 24 4.89 -7.60 24.96
C ALA A 24 5.24 -8.11 26.35
N GLU A 25 6.28 -8.95 26.47
CA GLU A 25 6.87 -9.31 27.76
C GLU A 25 7.30 -8.02 28.47
N GLY A 26 6.63 -7.64 29.55
CA GLY A 26 6.81 -6.33 30.22
C GLY A 26 5.52 -5.54 30.34
N GLY A 27 4.40 -6.11 29.87
CA GLY A 27 3.05 -5.60 30.11
C GLY A 27 2.64 -4.45 29.18
N LYS A 28 3.47 -4.06 28.21
CA LYS A 28 3.10 -3.02 27.25
C LYS A 28 2.12 -3.55 26.23
N LYS A 29 0.92 -2.98 26.21
CA LYS A 29 -0.17 -3.38 25.33
C LYS A 29 -0.46 -2.33 24.27
N MET A 30 -0.65 -2.77 23.02
CA MET A 30 -0.98 -1.87 21.90
C MET A 30 -1.86 -2.57 20.88
N THR A 31 -2.62 -1.77 20.14
CA THR A 31 -3.35 -2.22 18.97
C THR A 31 -2.41 -2.21 17.76
N VAL A 32 -2.40 -3.29 17.01
CA VAL A 32 -1.49 -3.54 15.88
C VAL A 32 -2.31 -3.92 14.66
N THR A 33 -1.99 -3.32 13.54
CA THR A 33 -2.56 -3.66 12.24
C THR A 33 -1.80 -4.83 11.63
N GLU A 34 -2.52 -5.91 11.36
CA GLU A 34 -1.98 -7.14 10.82
C GLU A 34 -2.13 -7.24 9.31
N VAL A 35 -1.21 -7.99 8.70
CA VAL A 35 -1.36 -8.52 7.35
C VAL A 35 -0.95 -9.98 7.32
N TYR A 36 -1.62 -10.75 6.47
CA TYR A 36 -1.28 -12.13 6.21
C TYR A 36 -0.68 -12.22 4.81
N VAL A 37 0.47 -12.85 4.71
CA VAL A 37 1.26 -12.90 3.48
C VAL A 37 1.60 -14.33 3.10
N ASP A 38 1.65 -14.60 1.80
CA ASP A 38 2.09 -15.90 1.32
C ASP A 38 3.63 -16.04 1.41
N SER A 39 4.12 -17.25 1.22
CA SER A 39 5.55 -17.57 1.31
C SER A 39 6.44 -16.84 0.31
N THR A 40 5.85 -16.25 -0.72
CA THR A 40 6.58 -15.54 -1.79
C THR A 40 6.66 -14.03 -1.56
N PHE A 41 5.89 -13.48 -0.64
CA PHE A 41 5.71 -12.06 -0.44
C PHE A 41 7.02 -11.29 -0.24
N PHE A 42 7.84 -11.72 0.69
CA PHE A 42 9.11 -11.06 1.00
C PHE A 42 10.21 -11.30 -0.05
N ARG A 43 9.99 -12.23 -0.98
CA ARG A 43 10.81 -12.39 -2.18
C ARG A 43 10.31 -11.49 -3.31
N PHE A 44 8.99 -11.33 -3.40
CA PHE A 44 8.33 -10.53 -4.42
C PHE A 44 8.52 -9.03 -4.18
N PHE A 45 8.36 -8.59 -2.94
CA PHE A 45 8.55 -7.21 -2.51
C PHE A 45 9.82 -7.09 -1.66
N THR A 46 10.66 -6.11 -1.99
CA THR A 46 11.90 -5.85 -1.26
C THR A 46 11.64 -4.86 -0.14
N PHE A 47 11.72 -5.33 1.11
CA PHE A 47 11.72 -4.48 2.30
C PHE A 47 13.12 -4.49 2.90
N PRO A 48 13.70 -3.32 3.26
CA PRO A 48 14.96 -3.26 3.98
C PRO A 48 14.85 -3.98 5.33
N VAL A 49 15.67 -5.01 5.54
CA VAL A 49 15.73 -5.74 6.80
C VAL A 49 16.63 -4.98 7.76
N VAL A 50 16.09 -4.65 8.93
CA VAL A 50 16.80 -3.98 10.02
C VAL A 50 17.40 -5.00 10.97
N GLU A 51 16.68 -6.08 11.27
CA GLU A 51 17.08 -7.12 12.20
C GLU A 51 16.46 -8.46 11.79
N GLY A 52 17.17 -9.57 11.99
CA GLY A 52 16.66 -10.92 11.80
C GLY A 52 16.66 -11.42 10.35
N THR A 53 15.76 -12.37 10.06
CA THR A 53 15.73 -13.10 8.80
C THR A 53 14.30 -13.35 8.34
N LEU A 54 13.94 -12.80 7.16
CA LEU A 54 12.57 -12.85 6.64
C LEU A 54 12.06 -14.26 6.34
N GLN A 55 12.95 -15.14 5.88
CA GLN A 55 12.60 -16.51 5.52
C GLN A 55 11.98 -17.28 6.68
N ARG A 56 12.36 -16.95 7.91
CA ARG A 56 11.85 -17.60 9.12
C ARG A 56 10.36 -17.40 9.38
N ILE A 57 9.71 -16.47 8.70
CA ILE A 57 8.25 -16.29 8.81
C ILE A 57 7.48 -17.55 8.40
N ASN A 58 8.03 -18.34 7.48
CA ASN A 58 7.41 -19.55 6.96
C ASN A 58 7.76 -20.82 7.77
N ASP A 59 8.70 -20.73 8.72
CA ASP A 59 9.13 -21.88 9.51
C ASP A 59 8.07 -22.30 10.54
N ASN A 60 7.33 -21.31 11.06
CA ASN A 60 6.30 -21.52 12.05
C ASN A 60 5.20 -20.45 11.89
N PRO A 61 3.91 -20.83 11.89
CA PRO A 61 2.82 -19.86 11.81
C PRO A 61 2.77 -18.85 12.96
N ASN A 62 3.46 -19.08 14.08
CA ASN A 62 3.61 -18.11 15.18
C ASN A 62 4.79 -17.14 14.96
N ASN A 63 5.54 -17.27 13.87
CA ASN A 63 6.58 -16.33 13.54
C ASN A 63 5.97 -15.08 12.88
N VAL A 64 6.45 -13.90 13.31
CA VAL A 64 5.99 -12.62 12.79
C VAL A 64 7.15 -11.76 12.36
N VAL A 65 6.91 -10.97 11.32
CA VAL A 65 7.78 -9.87 10.88
C VAL A 65 7.10 -8.56 11.25
N ILE A 66 7.82 -7.68 11.94
CA ILE A 66 7.26 -6.40 12.38
C ILE A 66 7.96 -5.21 11.73
N SER A 67 7.25 -4.09 11.64
CA SER A 67 7.84 -2.84 11.18
C SER A 67 8.82 -2.27 12.21
N SER A 68 9.83 -1.52 11.74
CA SER A 68 10.79 -0.82 12.61
C SER A 68 10.09 0.20 13.53
N GLU A 69 8.96 0.75 13.10
CA GLU A 69 8.13 1.63 13.91
C GLU A 69 7.48 0.86 15.09
N LEU A 70 6.89 -0.31 14.80
CA LEU A 70 6.28 -1.15 15.83
C LEU A 70 7.33 -1.69 16.80
N ALA A 71 8.49 -2.12 16.28
CA ALA A 71 9.62 -2.56 17.12
C ALA A 71 10.03 -1.49 18.14
N ARG A 72 10.20 -0.25 17.69
CA ARG A 72 10.49 0.87 18.59
C ARG A 72 9.38 1.15 19.59
N LYS A 73 8.13 1.05 19.17
CA LYS A 73 6.97 1.25 20.04
C LYS A 73 6.95 0.21 21.17
N PHE A 74 7.21 -1.07 20.91
CA PHE A 74 7.19 -2.13 21.91
C PHE A 74 8.48 -2.18 22.75
N PHE A 75 9.64 -2.19 22.08
CA PHE A 75 10.93 -2.57 22.68
C PHE A 75 11.92 -1.41 22.81
N GLY A 76 11.54 -0.20 22.35
CA GLY A 76 12.42 0.97 22.38
C GLY A 76 13.64 0.81 21.48
N SER A 77 14.84 0.92 22.04
CA SER A 77 16.12 0.72 21.34
C SER A 77 16.71 -0.68 21.54
N GLY A 78 16.02 -1.56 22.27
CA GLY A 78 16.45 -2.94 22.48
C GLY A 78 16.20 -3.84 21.25
N PRO A 79 16.84 -5.04 21.24
CA PRO A 79 16.61 -6.02 20.19
C PRO A 79 15.17 -6.49 20.19
N ALA A 80 14.56 -6.56 19.01
CA ALA A 80 13.18 -7.01 18.85
C ALA A 80 13.10 -8.49 18.43
N VAL A 81 14.10 -8.99 17.71
CA VAL A 81 14.12 -10.38 17.26
C VAL A 81 14.25 -11.32 18.44
N GLY A 82 13.40 -12.36 18.48
CA GLY A 82 13.29 -13.32 19.58
C GLY A 82 12.30 -12.90 20.68
N GLN A 83 11.86 -11.65 20.70
CA GLN A 83 10.84 -11.19 21.64
C GLN A 83 9.47 -11.79 21.31
N LYS A 84 8.63 -11.88 22.32
CA LYS A 84 7.29 -12.45 22.22
C LYS A 84 6.23 -11.38 22.29
N LEU A 85 5.22 -11.53 21.44
CA LEU A 85 4.00 -10.75 21.45
C LEU A 85 2.82 -11.68 21.75
N ILE A 86 2.06 -11.35 22.78
CA ILE A 86 0.93 -12.14 23.26
C ILE A 86 -0.34 -11.50 22.70
N TYR A 87 -1.06 -12.24 21.89
CA TYR A 87 -2.38 -11.84 21.41
C TYR A 87 -3.42 -12.06 22.48
N SER A 88 -4.22 -11.04 22.77
CA SER A 88 -5.29 -11.10 23.78
C SER A 88 -6.62 -10.75 23.15
N PHE A 89 -7.51 -11.71 23.02
CA PHE A 89 -8.89 -11.49 22.58
C PHE A 89 -9.87 -12.13 23.55
N GLY A 90 -10.53 -11.31 24.36
CA GLY A 90 -11.52 -11.79 25.34
C GLY A 90 -10.95 -12.79 26.34
N ASN A 91 -11.65 -13.89 26.57
CA ASN A 91 -11.24 -14.99 27.43
C ASN A 91 -10.55 -16.14 26.67
N SER A 92 -10.17 -15.95 25.42
CA SER A 92 -9.53 -16.97 24.62
C SER A 92 -8.06 -17.15 24.98
N THR A 93 -7.51 -18.32 24.68
CA THR A 93 -6.10 -18.67 24.87
C THR A 93 -5.19 -17.61 24.25
N ASN A 94 -4.26 -17.12 25.05
CA ASN A 94 -3.26 -16.16 24.60
C ASN A 94 -2.31 -16.81 23.60
N ASP A 95 -2.50 -16.57 22.31
CA ASP A 95 -1.56 -17.00 21.30
C ASP A 95 -0.26 -16.18 21.42
N VAL A 96 0.87 -16.87 21.41
CA VAL A 96 2.19 -16.26 21.54
C VAL A 96 2.87 -16.26 20.18
N TYR A 97 3.22 -15.07 19.72
CA TYR A 97 3.94 -14.84 18.47
C TYR A 97 5.39 -14.46 18.76
N THR A 98 6.31 -14.94 17.93
CA THR A 98 7.74 -14.65 18.06
C THR A 98 8.21 -13.75 16.92
N VAL A 99 8.84 -12.63 17.25
CA VAL A 99 9.43 -11.75 16.26
C VAL A 99 10.66 -12.40 15.63
N VAL A 100 10.66 -12.63 14.32
CA VAL A 100 11.77 -13.26 13.59
C VAL A 100 12.54 -12.29 12.72
N ALA A 101 11.92 -11.16 12.35
CA ALA A 101 12.59 -10.09 11.64
C ALA A 101 11.90 -8.73 11.88
N VAL A 102 12.69 -7.68 11.71
CA VAL A 102 12.24 -6.28 11.68
C VAL A 102 12.56 -5.70 10.32
N VAL A 103 11.58 -5.04 9.71
CA VAL A 103 11.72 -4.40 8.40
C VAL A 103 11.41 -2.92 8.46
N ASP A 104 12.05 -2.16 7.60
CA ASP A 104 11.69 -0.76 7.37
C ASP A 104 10.70 -0.67 6.21
N ILE A 105 9.57 0.01 6.44
CA ILE A 105 8.54 0.19 5.42
C ILE A 105 8.76 1.53 4.74
N PRO A 106 9.15 1.55 3.45
CA PRO A 106 9.39 2.79 2.73
C PRO A 106 8.16 3.71 2.77
N ARG A 107 8.35 5.00 3.04
CA ARG A 107 7.27 5.99 3.15
C ARG A 107 6.37 6.05 1.91
N LYS A 108 6.93 5.75 0.73
CA LYS A 108 6.22 5.76 -0.55
C LYS A 108 5.62 4.39 -0.92
N SER A 109 5.73 3.38 -0.05
CA SER A 109 5.11 2.08 -0.29
C SER A 109 3.58 2.21 -0.20
N HIS A 110 2.88 1.60 -1.14
CA HIS A 110 1.43 1.43 -1.08
C HIS A 110 1.04 0.28 -0.14
N ILE A 111 1.96 -0.66 0.12
CA ILE A 111 1.78 -1.73 1.10
C ILE A 111 2.32 -1.22 2.43
N ARG A 112 1.44 -1.15 3.42
CA ARG A 112 1.78 -0.75 4.78
C ARG A 112 1.22 -1.76 5.76
N PHE A 113 2.02 -2.10 6.75
CA PHE A 113 1.63 -2.98 7.84
C PHE A 113 2.46 -2.68 9.09
N GLU A 114 1.94 -3.03 10.24
CA GLU A 114 2.73 -3.01 11.47
C GLU A 114 3.31 -4.39 11.76
N MET A 115 2.52 -5.45 11.51
CA MET A 115 2.92 -6.84 11.69
C MET A 115 2.47 -7.69 10.51
N ALA A 116 3.39 -8.51 9.98
CA ALA A 116 3.10 -9.49 8.95
C ALA A 116 3.21 -10.91 9.50
N MET A 117 2.23 -11.74 9.20
CA MET A 117 2.14 -13.15 9.56
C MET A 117 2.05 -14.00 8.30
N SER A 118 2.43 -15.27 8.41
CA SER A 118 2.22 -16.19 7.30
C SER A 118 0.72 -16.46 7.07
N MET A 119 0.36 -16.78 5.84
CA MET A 119 -1.02 -17.16 5.50
C MET A 119 -1.49 -18.40 6.32
N ASP A 120 -0.56 -19.28 6.72
CA ASP A 120 -0.87 -20.43 7.56
C ASP A 120 -1.34 -20.02 8.96
N ALA A 121 -0.91 -18.85 9.47
CA ALA A 121 -1.40 -18.33 10.74
C ALA A 121 -2.89 -17.94 10.65
N TYR A 122 -3.33 -17.41 9.52
CA TYR A 122 -4.73 -17.08 9.28
C TYR A 122 -5.63 -18.32 9.30
N GLY A 123 -5.16 -19.43 8.70
CA GLY A 123 -5.90 -20.70 8.65
C GLY A 123 -6.18 -21.34 10.02
N ARG A 124 -5.43 -20.97 11.07
CA ARG A 124 -5.65 -21.51 12.43
C ARG A 124 -6.95 -21.06 13.09
N GLY A 125 -7.46 -19.90 12.69
CA GLY A 125 -8.78 -19.41 13.15
C GLY A 125 -9.97 -20.25 12.66
N GLY A 126 -9.73 -21.42 12.05
CA GLY A 126 -10.76 -22.27 11.45
C GLY A 126 -11.23 -21.78 10.09
N VAL A 127 -10.61 -20.74 9.56
CA VAL A 127 -10.86 -20.24 8.23
C VAL A 127 -10.04 -21.08 7.26
N SER A 128 -10.70 -21.92 6.48
CA SER A 128 -10.05 -22.63 5.37
C SER A 128 -9.65 -21.59 4.32
N ILE A 129 -8.34 -21.41 4.12
CA ILE A 129 -7.86 -20.67 2.95
C ILE A 129 -8.01 -21.61 1.76
N ASP A 130 -9.23 -21.71 1.30
CA ASP A 130 -9.50 -22.35 0.05
C ASP A 130 -9.25 -21.34 -1.08
N TRP A 131 -8.10 -21.48 -1.74
CA TRP A 131 -7.77 -20.68 -2.93
C TRP A 131 -8.79 -20.87 -4.06
N ASP A 132 -9.66 -21.84 -3.92
CA ASP A 132 -10.73 -22.12 -4.85
C ASP A 132 -12.04 -21.42 -4.51
N THR A 133 -12.24 -21.01 -3.28
CA THR A 133 -13.36 -20.17 -2.85
C THR A 133 -12.87 -18.76 -2.55
N PHE A 134 -13.17 -17.80 -3.41
CA PHE A 134 -12.85 -16.38 -3.21
C PHE A 134 -13.75 -15.73 -2.16
N THR A 135 -13.89 -16.37 -1.00
CA THR A 135 -14.74 -15.87 0.09
C THR A 135 -14.11 -14.74 0.88
N GLU A 136 -12.80 -14.53 0.71
CA GLU A 136 -12.04 -13.57 1.48
C GLU A 136 -11.39 -12.52 0.58
N SER A 137 -11.37 -11.26 1.03
CA SER A 137 -10.74 -10.14 0.32
C SER A 137 -9.21 -10.32 0.32
N MET A 138 -8.66 -10.83 -0.76
CA MET A 138 -7.22 -10.97 -0.95
C MET A 138 -6.74 -10.11 -2.12
N HIS A 139 -5.60 -9.45 -1.93
CA HIS A 139 -4.90 -8.73 -2.98
C HIS A 139 -3.82 -9.61 -3.58
N VAL A 140 -3.94 -9.92 -4.87
CA VAL A 140 -2.95 -10.71 -5.60
C VAL A 140 -2.13 -9.79 -6.49
N TYR A 141 -0.81 -9.78 -6.28
CA TYR A 141 0.14 -9.07 -7.12
C TYR A 141 0.76 -10.04 -8.10
N VAL A 142 0.82 -9.62 -9.35
CA VAL A 142 1.35 -10.42 -10.45
C VAL A 142 2.50 -9.68 -11.12
N LYS A 143 3.66 -10.31 -11.20
CA LYS A 143 4.82 -9.81 -11.93
C LYS A 143 4.84 -10.44 -13.31
N MET A 144 4.83 -9.59 -14.33
CA MET A 144 4.91 -10.04 -15.71
C MET A 144 6.37 -10.19 -16.15
N LYS A 145 6.65 -11.15 -17.02
CA LYS A 145 7.96 -11.28 -17.66
C LYS A 145 8.29 -10.01 -18.45
N GLN A 146 9.56 -9.65 -18.53
CA GLN A 146 10.02 -8.47 -19.24
C GLN A 146 9.57 -8.51 -20.71
N GLY A 147 9.01 -7.39 -21.19
CA GLY A 147 8.47 -7.31 -22.55
C GLY A 147 7.09 -7.94 -22.76
N SER A 148 6.54 -8.60 -21.74
CA SER A 148 5.19 -9.16 -21.77
C SER A 148 4.19 -8.15 -21.26
N THR A 149 3.02 -8.10 -21.90
CA THR A 149 1.85 -7.39 -21.40
C THR A 149 0.69 -8.36 -21.29
N MET A 150 -0.15 -8.19 -20.29
CA MET A 150 -1.38 -8.97 -20.21
C MET A 150 -2.33 -8.51 -21.31
N LEU A 151 -2.66 -9.39 -22.24
CA LEU A 151 -3.62 -9.09 -23.28
C LEU A 151 -5.01 -8.92 -22.65
N ARG A 152 -5.83 -8.06 -23.26
CA ARG A 152 -7.19 -7.79 -22.79
C ARG A 152 -8.04 -9.07 -22.73
N SER A 153 -7.81 -10.00 -23.67
CA SER A 153 -8.45 -11.33 -23.71
C SER A 153 -8.07 -12.20 -22.51
N GLU A 154 -6.81 -12.15 -22.07
CA GLU A 154 -6.31 -12.92 -20.93
C GLU A 154 -6.85 -12.36 -19.61
N ALA A 155 -6.87 -11.03 -19.46
CA ALA A 155 -7.51 -10.37 -18.34
C ALA A 155 -9.03 -10.72 -18.27
N GLN A 156 -9.70 -10.81 -19.42
CA GLN A 156 -11.10 -11.25 -19.49
C GLN A 156 -11.26 -12.74 -19.15
N ALA A 157 -10.34 -13.60 -19.59
CA ALA A 157 -10.34 -15.02 -19.24
C ALA A 157 -10.17 -15.20 -17.72
N MET A 158 -9.25 -14.47 -17.11
CA MET A 158 -9.08 -14.48 -15.65
C MET A 158 -10.32 -13.97 -14.90
N SER A 159 -11.00 -12.95 -15.44
CA SER A 159 -12.22 -12.42 -14.81
C SER A 159 -13.40 -13.40 -14.82
N ARG A 160 -13.33 -14.46 -15.60
CA ARG A 160 -14.34 -15.55 -15.67
C ARG A 160 -14.08 -16.68 -14.70
N LEU A 161 -12.87 -16.78 -14.13
CA LEU A 161 -12.51 -17.89 -13.23
C LEU A 161 -13.49 -18.08 -12.06
N PRO A 162 -14.00 -17.01 -11.41
CA PRO A 162 -15.02 -17.18 -10.36
C PRO A 162 -16.33 -17.74 -10.89
N ALA A 163 -16.78 -17.31 -12.06
CA ALA A 163 -18.03 -17.80 -12.68
C ALA A 163 -17.95 -19.28 -13.06
N ASP A 164 -16.78 -19.73 -13.55
CA ASP A 164 -16.51 -21.13 -13.87
C ASP A 164 -16.55 -22.04 -12.62
N ARG A 165 -16.40 -21.43 -11.43
CA ARG A 165 -16.48 -22.11 -10.12
C ARG A 165 -17.83 -21.93 -9.43
N GLY A 166 -18.82 -21.35 -10.10
CA GLY A 166 -20.17 -21.16 -9.58
C GLY A 166 -20.43 -19.84 -8.85
N GLU A 167 -19.42 -18.97 -8.72
CA GLU A 167 -19.55 -17.66 -8.08
C GLU A 167 -19.97 -16.58 -9.08
N LYS A 168 -21.27 -16.45 -9.28
CA LYS A 168 -21.86 -15.57 -10.32
C LYS A 168 -21.66 -14.08 -10.08
N ASN A 169 -21.34 -13.66 -8.86
CA ASN A 169 -21.29 -12.24 -8.47
C ASN A 169 -19.86 -11.70 -8.28
N VAL A 170 -18.83 -12.52 -8.45
CA VAL A 170 -17.43 -12.11 -8.30
C VAL A 170 -16.83 -11.78 -9.65
N ARG A 171 -16.16 -10.64 -9.75
CA ARG A 171 -15.42 -10.21 -10.94
C ARG A 171 -13.98 -9.92 -10.54
N LEU A 172 -13.05 -10.60 -11.17
CA LEU A 172 -11.63 -10.27 -11.04
C LEU A 172 -11.28 -9.14 -12.03
N GLY A 173 -10.60 -8.14 -11.54
CA GLY A 173 -10.07 -7.06 -12.35
C GLY A 173 -8.56 -6.94 -12.18
N PHE A 174 -7.88 -6.47 -13.24
CA PHE A 174 -6.44 -6.20 -13.20
C PHE A 174 -6.20 -4.72 -13.32
N GLN A 175 -5.30 -4.22 -12.49
CA GLN A 175 -4.91 -2.83 -12.48
C GLN A 175 -3.37 -2.74 -12.45
N PRO A 176 -2.75 -1.93 -13.32
CA PRO A 176 -1.32 -1.66 -13.23
C PRO A 176 -0.96 -1.06 -11.86
N LEU A 177 0.14 -1.53 -11.27
CA LEU A 177 0.59 -1.07 -9.95
C LEU A 177 0.74 0.46 -9.85
N ARG A 178 1.23 1.10 -10.93
CA ARG A 178 1.38 2.56 -11.02
C ARG A 178 0.06 3.33 -10.91
N ASP A 179 -1.05 2.68 -11.25
CA ASP A 179 -2.37 3.31 -11.29
C ASP A 179 -3.15 3.13 -9.98
N ILE A 180 -2.64 2.31 -9.03
CA ILE A 180 -3.32 2.03 -7.75
C ILE A 180 -3.53 3.31 -6.94
N TYR A 181 -2.55 4.23 -6.91
CA TYR A 181 -2.64 5.41 -6.06
C TYR A 181 -3.66 6.45 -6.53
N LEU A 182 -3.71 6.75 -7.84
CA LEU A 182 -4.53 7.84 -8.39
C LEU A 182 -5.75 7.37 -9.18
N HIS A 183 -5.73 6.15 -9.69
CA HIS A 183 -6.75 5.65 -10.62
C HIS A 183 -7.42 4.37 -10.12
N THR A 184 -7.50 4.18 -8.79
CA THR A 184 -8.15 2.99 -8.23
C THR A 184 -9.58 2.87 -8.72
N ARG A 185 -9.87 1.73 -9.37
CA ARG A 185 -11.20 1.36 -9.84
C ARG A 185 -11.93 0.44 -8.87
N PHE A 186 -11.22 -0.06 -7.88
CA PHE A 186 -11.75 -0.97 -6.87
C PHE A 186 -11.94 -0.17 -5.59
N ALA A 187 -13.16 -0.15 -5.08
CA ALA A 187 -13.46 0.40 -3.76
C ALA A 187 -13.06 -0.65 -2.73
N ASP A 188 -11.80 -0.61 -2.31
CA ASP A 188 -11.32 -1.43 -1.21
C ASP A 188 -10.93 -0.52 -0.06
N PRO A 189 -11.68 -0.58 1.06
CA PRO A 189 -11.39 0.24 2.24
C PRO A 189 -10.07 -0.14 2.92
N ASP A 190 -9.55 -1.34 2.68
CA ASP A 190 -8.37 -1.87 3.35
C ASP A 190 -7.06 -1.46 2.68
N VAL A 191 -7.11 -1.04 1.41
CA VAL A 191 -5.94 -0.47 0.72
C VAL A 191 -5.85 1.01 1.02
N GLU A 192 -4.91 1.36 1.89
CA GLU A 192 -4.72 2.71 2.42
C GLU A 192 -4.60 3.81 1.36
N LYS A 193 -5.31 4.90 1.65
CA LYS A 193 -5.13 6.26 1.13
C LYS A 193 -4.89 6.36 -0.37
N HIS A 194 -5.97 6.21 -1.11
CA HIS A 194 -5.98 6.62 -2.51
C HIS A 194 -5.88 8.15 -2.62
N GLY A 195 -5.01 8.62 -3.50
CA GLY A 195 -4.98 10.01 -3.89
C GLY A 195 -6.29 10.37 -4.61
N ASN A 196 -6.88 11.50 -4.26
CA ASN A 196 -8.07 12.00 -4.97
C ASN A 196 -7.63 12.82 -6.18
N LEU A 197 -7.85 12.29 -7.37
CA LEU A 197 -7.49 12.94 -8.64
C LEU A 197 -8.21 14.29 -8.82
N ALA A 198 -9.44 14.42 -8.32
CA ALA A 198 -10.17 15.68 -8.34
C ALA A 198 -9.46 16.74 -7.48
N THR A 199 -8.90 16.35 -6.33
CA THR A 199 -8.11 17.25 -5.49
C THR A 199 -6.84 17.72 -6.21
N VAL A 200 -6.17 16.85 -6.95
CA VAL A 200 -4.98 17.21 -7.74
C VAL A 200 -5.36 18.22 -8.82
N TYR A 201 -6.43 18.00 -9.57
CA TYR A 201 -6.91 18.96 -10.58
C TYR A 201 -7.34 20.29 -9.97
N LEU A 202 -7.97 20.27 -8.79
CA LEU A 202 -8.31 21.49 -8.07
C LEU A 202 -7.06 22.31 -7.74
N PHE A 203 -6.01 21.70 -7.23
CA PHE A 203 -4.76 22.42 -6.93
C PHE A 203 -4.08 22.94 -8.19
N ILE A 204 -4.10 22.17 -9.29
CA ILE A 204 -3.58 22.66 -10.58
C ILE A 204 -4.36 23.88 -11.05
N ALA A 205 -5.68 23.85 -10.99
CA ALA A 205 -6.53 24.98 -11.37
C ALA A 205 -6.24 26.23 -10.53
N LEU A 206 -6.11 26.07 -9.20
CA LEU A 206 -5.73 27.15 -8.29
C LEU A 206 -4.34 27.71 -8.61
N ALA A 207 -3.35 26.86 -8.89
CA ALA A 207 -2.02 27.32 -9.26
C ALA A 207 -2.04 28.15 -10.56
N VAL A 208 -2.76 27.69 -11.57
CA VAL A 208 -2.95 28.43 -12.83
C VAL A 208 -3.62 29.79 -12.57
N LEU A 209 -4.66 29.81 -11.75
CA LEU A 209 -5.35 31.07 -11.38
C LEU A 209 -4.39 32.07 -10.71
N ILE A 210 -3.56 31.61 -9.78
CA ILE A 210 -2.58 32.46 -9.10
C ILE A 210 -1.56 33.03 -10.08
N ILE A 211 -1.08 32.22 -11.04
CA ILE A 211 -0.17 32.67 -12.08
C ILE A 211 -0.84 33.76 -12.94
N PHE A 212 -2.09 33.56 -13.36
CA PHE A 212 -2.84 34.57 -14.10
C PHE A 212 -3.01 35.87 -13.32
N MET A 213 -3.37 35.80 -12.03
CA MET A 213 -3.49 36.98 -11.18
C MET A 213 -2.16 37.75 -11.07
N GLY A 214 -1.03 37.00 -10.91
CA GLY A 214 0.31 37.62 -10.92
C GLY A 214 0.65 38.29 -12.24
N ALA A 215 0.35 37.64 -13.37
CA ALA A 215 0.57 38.19 -14.70
C ALA A 215 -0.28 39.47 -14.96
N PHE A 216 -1.56 39.47 -14.57
CA PHE A 216 -2.42 40.64 -14.64
C PHE A 216 -1.90 41.79 -13.80
N ASN A 217 -1.51 41.53 -12.56
CA ASN A 217 -0.94 42.54 -11.66
C ASN A 217 0.34 43.15 -12.26
N PHE A 218 1.26 42.31 -12.75
CA PHE A 218 2.49 42.75 -13.38
C PHE A 218 2.20 43.60 -14.63
N THR A 219 1.29 43.15 -15.50
CA THR A 219 0.92 43.88 -16.73
C THR A 219 0.33 45.23 -16.41
N THR A 220 -0.58 45.31 -15.45
CA THR A 220 -1.21 46.55 -15.00
C THR A 220 -0.17 47.56 -14.45
N LEU A 221 0.73 47.08 -13.59
CA LEU A 221 1.79 47.94 -13.05
C LEU A 221 2.78 48.40 -14.13
N SER A 222 3.15 47.50 -15.05
CA SER A 222 4.06 47.85 -16.15
C SER A 222 3.46 48.85 -17.10
N THR A 223 2.16 48.72 -17.44
CA THR A 223 1.43 49.65 -18.29
C THR A 223 1.28 51.01 -17.61
N ALA A 224 0.95 51.04 -16.32
CA ALA A 224 0.84 52.28 -15.54
C ALA A 224 2.19 53.03 -15.48
N ARG A 225 3.30 52.32 -15.26
CA ARG A 225 4.64 52.92 -15.28
C ARG A 225 5.04 53.42 -16.68
N ALA A 226 4.70 52.68 -17.73
CA ALA A 226 4.97 53.12 -19.09
C ALA A 226 4.19 54.39 -19.44
N SER A 227 2.92 54.51 -19.05
CA SER A 227 2.10 55.69 -19.30
C SER A 227 2.62 56.93 -18.60
N LEU A 228 3.15 56.79 -17.37
CA LEU A 228 3.80 57.92 -16.65
C LEU A 228 5.06 58.38 -17.37
N ARG A 229 5.90 57.50 -17.89
CA ARG A 229 7.10 57.82 -18.68
C ARG A 229 6.75 58.51 -20.01
N TYR A 230 5.69 58.12 -20.69
CA TYR A 230 5.23 58.78 -21.89
C TYR A 230 4.82 60.24 -21.62
N LYS A 231 4.16 60.53 -20.51
CA LYS A 231 3.82 61.89 -20.09
C LYS A 231 5.07 62.72 -19.84
N GLU A 232 6.08 62.21 -19.14
CA GLU A 232 7.34 62.93 -18.87
C GLU A 232 8.11 63.27 -20.15
N VAL A 233 8.20 62.28 -21.09
CA VAL A 233 8.86 62.47 -22.37
C VAL A 233 8.07 63.51 -23.24
N GLY A 234 6.74 63.46 -23.20
CA GLY A 234 5.88 64.42 -23.90
C GLY A 234 6.08 65.86 -23.44
N VAL A 235 6.15 66.07 -22.12
CA VAL A 235 6.39 67.39 -21.55
C VAL A 235 7.77 67.95 -21.87
N ARG A 236 8.82 67.10 -21.83
CA ARG A 236 10.21 67.52 -22.19
C ARG A 236 10.40 67.85 -23.68
N LYS A 237 9.51 67.43 -24.55
CA LYS A 237 9.63 67.67 -25.99
C LYS A 237 8.89 68.97 -26.43
N VAL A 238 8.10 69.58 -25.54
CA VAL A 238 7.33 70.81 -25.80
C VAL A 238 7.91 72.02 -25.08
N THR A 239 8.86 71.82 -24.17
CA THR A 239 9.70 72.86 -23.57
C THR A 239 11.08 72.84 -24.22
#